data_b7b06fee2af15ababb6c77cadef45881
#
_entry.id   b7b06fee2af15ababb6c77cadef45881
#
_cell.length_a   1.000
_cell.length_b   1.000
_cell.length_c   1.000
_cell.angle_alpha   90.00
_cell.angle_beta   90.00
_cell.angle_gamma   90.00
#
_symmetry.space_group_name_H-M   'P 1'
#
loop_
_entity.id
_entity.type
_entity.pdbx_description
1 polymer ?
#
loop_
_entity_poly.entity_id
_entity_poly.type
_entity_poly.pdbx_seq_one_letter_code
_entity_poly.pdbx_strand_id
1 'polypeptide(L)'
;MTSDEFVPVGFEPPTSLATDQFHLEPLGPQHNQADHAAWMSSIEHIRSTPGYPDGNWPPRSGMTLEENLTDLRRHADDFTRGAGFTFTVLDPSDNDVIGCVYLYPSASEEWDVTVQSWVRADRSGLDVSLADVVARWLATDWPWERVDRCGR
;
A
#
# COMPACT_ATOMS: atom_id res chain seq x y z
N MET A 1 8.09 8.94 26.50
CA MET A 1 8.06 8.80 25.05
C MET A 1 8.66 7.48 24.67
N THR A 2 8.10 6.86 23.79
CA THR A 2 8.61 5.58 23.36
C THR A 2 9.20 5.72 21.98
N SER A 3 10.26 4.99 21.73
CA SER A 3 10.83 4.88 20.40
C SER A 3 9.96 4.01 19.48
N ASP A 4 8.83 3.51 20.01
CA ASP A 4 7.98 2.57 19.30
C ASP A 4 6.90 3.25 18.47
N GLU A 5 6.79 4.56 18.55
CA GLU A 5 5.82 5.27 17.74
C GLU A 5 6.22 5.26 16.27
N PHE A 6 5.34 4.76 15.44
CA PHE A 6 5.60 4.68 14.00
C PHE A 6 5.73 6.08 13.38
N VAL A 7 4.92 7.02 13.83
CA VAL A 7 5.00 8.41 13.42
C VAL A 7 5.08 9.32 14.65
N PRO A 8 5.70 10.50 14.53
CA PRO A 8 5.79 11.42 15.66
C PRO A 8 4.41 11.87 16.15
N VAL A 9 4.31 12.14 17.45
CA VAL A 9 3.10 12.72 18.03
C VAL A 9 2.79 14.03 17.31
N GLY A 10 1.55 14.20 16.90
CA GLY A 10 1.11 15.42 16.20
C GLY A 10 1.33 15.38 14.70
N PHE A 11 1.96 14.34 14.17
CA PHE A 11 2.09 14.20 12.72
C PHE A 11 0.73 13.89 12.10
N GLU A 12 0.37 14.66 11.08
CA GLU A 12 -0.86 14.44 10.33
C GLU A 12 -0.54 13.72 9.02
N PRO A 13 -0.89 12.42 8.91
CA PRO A 13 -0.59 11.68 7.70
C PRO A 13 -1.29 12.29 6.48
N PRO A 14 -0.59 12.40 5.34
CA PRO A 14 -1.26 12.75 4.09
C PRO A 14 -2.39 11.77 3.78
N THR A 15 -3.49 12.28 3.21
CA THR A 15 -4.64 11.46 2.84
C THR A 15 -4.88 11.43 1.35
N SER A 16 -4.00 12.04 0.57
CA SER A 16 -4.15 12.08 -0.88
C SER A 16 -2.80 12.31 -1.54
N LEU A 17 -2.60 11.65 -2.67
CA LEU A 17 -1.50 11.93 -3.57
C LEU A 17 -2.07 11.85 -4.99
N ALA A 18 -1.93 12.93 -5.77
CA ALA A 18 -2.44 12.97 -7.13
C ALA A 18 -1.29 13.27 -8.10
N THR A 19 -1.17 12.44 -9.13
CA THR A 19 -0.24 12.65 -10.24
C THR A 19 -1.01 12.42 -11.54
N ASP A 20 -0.34 12.58 -12.68
CA ASP A 20 -0.96 12.30 -13.97
C ASP A 20 -1.41 10.85 -14.12
N GLN A 21 -0.70 9.93 -13.48
CA GLN A 21 -0.92 8.49 -13.64
C GLN A 21 -1.66 7.88 -12.46
N PHE A 22 -1.62 8.48 -11.27
CA PHE A 22 -2.11 7.86 -10.05
C PHE A 22 -2.87 8.83 -9.17
N HIS A 23 -3.92 8.33 -8.53
CA HIS A 23 -4.54 8.99 -7.41
C HIS A 23 -4.58 8.01 -6.24
N LEU A 24 -3.93 8.34 -5.14
CA LEU A 24 -3.91 7.52 -3.93
C LEU A 24 -4.83 8.13 -2.88
N GLU A 25 -5.62 7.28 -2.23
CA GLU A 25 -6.43 7.66 -1.08
C GLU A 25 -6.43 6.51 -0.06
N PRO A 26 -6.70 6.78 1.22
CA PRO A 26 -6.67 5.73 2.23
C PRO A 26 -7.62 4.58 1.89
N LEU A 27 -7.11 3.36 1.97
CA LEU A 27 -7.90 2.17 1.69
C LEU A 27 -8.93 1.95 2.80
N GLY A 28 -10.17 1.73 2.42
CA GLY A 28 -11.24 1.48 3.38
C GLY A 28 -12.31 0.54 2.86
N PRO A 29 -13.28 0.20 3.71
CA PRO A 29 -14.36 -0.75 3.36
C PRO A 29 -15.10 -0.42 2.08
N GLN A 30 -15.21 0.86 1.74
CA GLN A 30 -15.90 1.30 0.53
C GLN A 30 -15.20 0.82 -0.75
N HIS A 31 -13.93 0.45 -0.67
CA HIS A 31 -13.17 -0.03 -1.81
C HIS A 31 -13.24 -1.55 -1.98
N ASN A 32 -13.94 -2.27 -1.10
CA ASN A 32 -13.81 -3.72 -1.02
C ASN A 32 -14.03 -4.45 -2.33
N GLN A 33 -15.12 -4.15 -3.02
CA GLN A 33 -15.45 -4.87 -4.25
C GLN A 33 -14.41 -4.63 -5.34
N ALA A 34 -14.02 -3.38 -5.57
CA ALA A 34 -13.04 -3.04 -6.60
C ALA A 34 -11.63 -3.52 -6.24
N ASP A 35 -11.25 -3.40 -4.97
CA ASP A 35 -9.95 -3.87 -4.50
C ASP A 35 -9.83 -5.38 -4.63
N HIS A 36 -10.85 -6.11 -4.21
CA HIS A 36 -10.88 -7.57 -4.31
C HIS A 36 -10.75 -8.02 -5.76
N ALA A 37 -11.52 -7.40 -6.65
CA ALA A 37 -11.45 -7.74 -8.08
C ALA A 37 -10.07 -7.45 -8.65
N ALA A 38 -9.45 -6.33 -8.23
CA ALA A 38 -8.13 -5.94 -8.74
C ALA A 38 -7.06 -6.97 -8.38
N TRP A 39 -6.93 -7.35 -7.11
CA TRP A 39 -5.86 -8.27 -6.74
C TRP A 39 -6.19 -9.73 -7.10
N MET A 40 -7.47 -10.13 -7.08
CA MET A 40 -7.85 -11.48 -7.49
C MET A 40 -7.50 -11.76 -8.95
N SER A 41 -7.53 -10.75 -9.81
CA SER A 41 -7.14 -10.88 -11.21
C SER A 41 -5.62 -10.95 -11.40
N SER A 42 -4.84 -10.72 -10.36
CA SER A 42 -3.41 -10.45 -10.49
C SER A 42 -2.55 -11.23 -9.51
N ILE A 43 -3.05 -12.32 -8.96
CA ILE A 43 -2.40 -13.06 -7.86
C ILE A 43 -0.94 -13.42 -8.19
N GLU A 44 -0.70 -14.09 -9.31
CA GLU A 44 0.66 -14.50 -9.64
C GLU A 44 1.57 -13.32 -9.97
N HIS A 45 1.03 -12.29 -10.60
CA HIS A 45 1.79 -11.08 -10.88
C HIS A 45 2.24 -10.40 -9.58
N ILE A 46 1.32 -10.26 -8.62
CA ILE A 46 1.65 -9.63 -7.32
C ILE A 46 2.69 -10.48 -6.60
N ARG A 47 2.53 -11.79 -6.58
CA ARG A 47 3.46 -12.68 -5.90
C ARG A 47 4.88 -12.64 -6.49
N SER A 48 5.03 -12.20 -7.73
CA SER A 48 6.34 -12.02 -8.36
C SER A 48 6.87 -10.59 -8.25
N THR A 49 6.10 -9.68 -7.66
CA THR A 49 6.49 -8.29 -7.46
C THR A 49 7.48 -8.17 -6.29
N PRO A 50 8.50 -7.31 -6.37
CA PRO A 50 9.44 -7.12 -5.25
C PRO A 50 8.72 -6.88 -3.93
N GLY A 51 9.12 -7.61 -2.89
CA GLY A 51 8.49 -7.54 -1.56
C GLY A 51 7.47 -8.64 -1.30
N TYR A 52 7.04 -9.39 -2.32
CA TYR A 52 5.98 -10.40 -2.18
C TYR A 52 6.41 -11.85 -2.40
N PRO A 53 7.54 -12.18 -3.07
CA PRO A 53 7.83 -13.57 -3.42
C PRO A 53 7.88 -14.54 -2.26
N ASP A 54 8.40 -14.11 -1.11
CA ASP A 54 8.50 -14.95 0.09
C ASP A 54 7.34 -14.75 1.05
N GLY A 55 6.37 -13.93 0.68
CA GLY A 55 5.22 -13.66 1.52
C GLY A 55 4.11 -14.67 1.33
N ASN A 56 3.09 -14.54 2.16
CA ASN A 56 1.91 -15.39 2.11
C ASN A 56 0.74 -14.71 1.40
N TRP A 57 0.96 -13.52 0.89
CA TRP A 57 -0.10 -12.75 0.26
C TRP A 57 0.27 -12.37 -1.17
N PRO A 58 -0.63 -12.36 -2.13
CA PRO A 58 -2.00 -12.89 -1.99
C PRO A 58 -2.00 -14.40 -1.90
N PRO A 59 -2.99 -15.00 -1.19
CA PRO A 59 -3.11 -16.46 -1.20
C PRO A 59 -3.47 -16.94 -2.60
N ARG A 60 -2.83 -18.03 -3.05
CA ARG A 60 -3.05 -18.53 -4.40
C ARG A 60 -4.47 -18.97 -4.66
N SER A 61 -5.18 -19.40 -3.62
CA SER A 61 -6.58 -19.78 -3.71
C SER A 61 -7.54 -18.59 -3.67
N GLY A 62 -7.02 -17.38 -3.45
CA GLY A 62 -7.84 -16.19 -3.32
C GLY A 62 -8.50 -16.06 -1.96
N MET A 63 -9.38 -15.07 -1.84
CA MET A 63 -10.15 -14.80 -0.62
C MET A 63 -11.58 -14.46 -1.02
N THR A 64 -12.52 -14.66 -0.09
CA THR A 64 -13.90 -14.21 -0.31
C THR A 64 -13.98 -12.69 -0.15
N LEU A 65 -15.07 -12.10 -0.65
CA LEU A 65 -15.33 -10.67 -0.43
C LEU A 65 -15.43 -10.35 1.07
N GLU A 66 -16.00 -11.25 1.88
CA GLU A 66 -16.10 -11.02 3.32
C GLU A 66 -14.73 -11.02 4.00
N GLU A 67 -13.87 -11.95 3.62
CA GLU A 67 -12.51 -11.98 4.15
C GLU A 67 -11.75 -10.73 3.77
N ASN A 68 -11.89 -10.28 2.52
CA ASN A 68 -11.25 -9.06 2.08
C ASN A 68 -11.78 -7.84 2.81
N LEU A 69 -13.08 -7.78 3.06
CA LEU A 69 -13.69 -6.69 3.83
C LEU A 69 -13.08 -6.59 5.23
N THR A 70 -12.86 -7.74 5.88
CA THR A 70 -12.23 -7.78 7.20
C THR A 70 -10.83 -7.16 7.15
N ASP A 71 -10.05 -7.50 6.11
CA ASP A 71 -8.73 -6.92 5.91
C ASP A 71 -8.79 -5.40 5.68
N LEU A 72 -9.74 -4.94 4.89
CA LEU A 72 -9.87 -3.51 4.62
C LEU A 72 -10.27 -2.72 5.87
N ARG A 73 -11.12 -3.30 6.70
CA ARG A 73 -11.47 -2.68 7.99
C ARG A 73 -10.26 -2.59 8.90
N ARG A 74 -9.42 -3.62 8.91
CA ARG A 74 -8.18 -3.61 9.68
C ARG A 74 -7.23 -2.53 9.19
N HIS A 75 -7.07 -2.40 7.87
CA HIS A 75 -6.22 -1.35 7.30
C HIS A 75 -6.73 0.04 7.65
N ALA A 76 -8.05 0.26 7.58
CA ALA A 76 -8.63 1.54 7.94
C ALA A 76 -8.42 1.85 9.43
N ASP A 77 -8.56 0.85 10.29
CA ASP A 77 -8.32 1.00 11.72
C ASP A 77 -6.85 1.30 12.02
N ASP A 78 -5.93 0.61 11.36
CA ASP A 78 -4.49 0.87 11.49
C ASP A 78 -4.17 2.31 11.09
N PHE A 79 -4.79 2.82 10.04
CA PHE A 79 -4.59 4.20 9.61
C PHE A 79 -5.02 5.18 10.68
N THR A 80 -6.21 4.97 11.24
CA THR A 80 -6.74 5.83 12.31
C THR A 80 -5.85 5.84 13.53
N ARG A 81 -5.26 4.69 13.88
CA ARG A 81 -4.40 4.56 15.06
C ARG A 81 -2.95 4.96 14.79
N GLY A 82 -2.58 5.26 13.54
CA GLY A 82 -1.19 5.52 13.20
C GLY A 82 -0.29 4.29 13.24
N ALA A 83 -0.87 3.09 13.17
CA ALA A 83 -0.13 1.84 13.25
C ALA A 83 0.38 1.37 11.88
N GLY A 84 -0.22 1.83 10.82
CA GLY A 84 0.17 1.51 9.46
C GLY A 84 -0.73 2.26 8.50
N PHE A 85 -0.22 2.57 7.31
CA PHE A 85 -0.95 3.40 6.35
C PHE A 85 -1.05 2.68 5.02
N THR A 86 -2.26 2.33 4.61
CA THR A 86 -2.50 1.66 3.33
C THR A 86 -3.32 2.57 2.44
N PHE A 87 -2.87 2.72 1.20
CA PHE A 87 -3.53 3.55 0.20
C PHE A 87 -3.93 2.70 -0.99
N THR A 88 -5.20 2.84 -1.41
CA THR A 88 -5.60 2.29 -2.71
C THR A 88 -5.09 3.22 -3.81
N VAL A 89 -4.76 2.65 -4.96
CA VAL A 89 -4.27 3.40 -6.11
C VAL A 89 -5.34 3.37 -7.19
N LEU A 90 -5.80 4.54 -7.59
CA LEU A 90 -6.84 4.70 -8.59
C LEU A 90 -6.26 5.26 -9.87
N ASP A 91 -6.84 4.85 -10.99
CA ASP A 91 -6.56 5.47 -12.29
C ASP A 91 -7.33 6.80 -12.34
N PRO A 92 -6.64 7.95 -12.52
CA PRO A 92 -7.33 9.23 -12.52
C PRO A 92 -8.38 9.39 -13.62
N SER A 93 -8.28 8.60 -14.70
CA SER A 93 -9.20 8.74 -15.83
C SER A 93 -10.57 8.14 -15.58
N ASP A 94 -10.68 7.10 -14.74
CA ASP A 94 -11.94 6.38 -14.52
C ASP A 94 -12.18 6.00 -13.06
N ASN A 95 -11.24 6.31 -12.16
CA ASN A 95 -11.28 5.96 -10.74
C ASN A 95 -11.32 4.44 -10.48
N ASP A 96 -10.88 3.64 -11.44
CA ASP A 96 -10.76 2.21 -11.23
C ASP A 96 -9.57 1.89 -10.32
N VAL A 97 -9.70 0.87 -9.48
CA VAL A 97 -8.62 0.42 -8.60
C VAL A 97 -7.59 -0.33 -9.43
N ILE A 98 -6.36 0.18 -9.46
CA ILE A 98 -5.28 -0.41 -10.26
C ILE A 98 -4.10 -0.87 -9.41
N GLY A 99 -4.10 -0.61 -8.11
CA GLY A 99 -2.99 -1.02 -7.25
C GLY A 99 -3.22 -0.68 -5.80
N CYS A 100 -2.17 -0.86 -5.01
CA CYS A 100 -2.20 -0.59 -3.58
C CYS A 100 -0.79 -0.31 -3.06
N VAL A 101 -0.70 0.50 -2.02
CA VAL A 101 0.57 0.86 -1.36
C VAL A 101 0.41 0.64 0.14
N TYR A 102 1.39 -0.03 0.73
CA TYR A 102 1.40 -0.34 2.16
C TYR A 102 2.61 0.30 2.81
N LEU A 103 2.38 1.08 3.87
CA LEU A 103 3.42 1.72 4.66
C LEU A 103 3.29 1.21 6.10
N TYR A 104 4.15 0.29 6.49
CA TYR A 104 4.09 -0.33 7.82
C TYR A 104 5.45 -0.29 8.51
N PRO A 105 5.47 -0.37 9.85
CA PRO A 105 6.74 -0.45 10.58
C PRO A 105 7.57 -1.62 10.09
N SER A 106 8.88 -1.39 9.95
CA SER A 106 9.79 -2.47 9.59
C SER A 106 9.98 -3.43 10.77
N ALA A 107 10.13 -4.72 10.47
CA ALA A 107 10.53 -5.69 11.46
C ALA A 107 12.01 -5.56 11.85
N SER A 108 12.80 -4.89 11.02
CA SER A 108 14.22 -4.64 11.27
C SER A 108 14.44 -3.25 11.84
N GLU A 109 15.31 -3.15 12.85
CA GLU A 109 15.67 -1.85 13.43
C GLU A 109 16.48 -0.97 12.48
N GLU A 110 16.97 -1.53 11.36
CA GLU A 110 17.67 -0.75 10.35
C GLU A 110 16.77 0.23 9.62
N TRP A 111 15.48 -0.02 9.60
CA TRP A 111 14.53 0.74 8.79
C TRP A 111 13.42 1.33 9.64
N ASP A 112 12.95 2.50 9.26
CA ASP A 112 11.81 3.16 9.91
C ASP A 112 10.48 2.66 9.36
N VAL A 113 10.45 2.33 8.09
CA VAL A 113 9.23 1.91 7.39
C VAL A 113 9.56 0.88 6.32
N THR A 114 8.67 -0.07 6.13
CA THR A 114 8.70 -0.99 4.98
C THR A 114 7.61 -0.56 4.01
N VAL A 115 7.99 -0.38 2.75
CA VAL A 115 7.10 0.05 1.68
C VAL A 115 6.90 -1.08 0.70
N GLN A 116 5.65 -1.47 0.51
CA GLN A 116 5.28 -2.46 -0.50
C GLN A 116 4.21 -1.86 -1.39
N SER A 117 4.25 -2.19 -2.67
CA SER A 117 3.23 -1.76 -3.61
C SER A 117 3.04 -2.81 -4.69
N TRP A 118 1.83 -2.87 -5.24
CA TRP A 118 1.55 -3.71 -6.39
C TRP A 118 0.61 -2.99 -7.34
N VAL A 119 0.65 -3.38 -8.59
CA VAL A 119 -0.33 -2.96 -9.59
C VAL A 119 -0.99 -4.20 -10.18
N ARG A 120 -2.17 -4.01 -10.79
CA ARG A 120 -2.83 -5.11 -11.49
C ARG A 120 -1.95 -5.62 -12.62
N ALA A 121 -2.09 -6.90 -12.95
CA ALA A 121 -1.30 -7.53 -14.01
C ALA A 121 -1.43 -6.79 -15.35
N ASP A 122 -2.64 -6.30 -15.66
CA ASP A 122 -2.86 -5.54 -16.91
C ASP A 122 -2.31 -4.11 -16.87
N ARG A 123 -1.73 -3.71 -15.74
CA ARG A 123 -1.06 -2.41 -15.55
C ARG A 123 0.39 -2.60 -15.13
N SER A 124 0.98 -3.75 -15.45
CA SER A 124 2.34 -4.08 -15.04
C SER A 124 3.38 -3.04 -15.45
N GLY A 125 3.15 -2.35 -16.57
CA GLY A 125 4.05 -1.27 -17.01
C GLY A 125 4.11 -0.08 -16.07
N LEU A 126 3.19 0.04 -15.11
CA LEU A 126 3.17 1.15 -14.15
C LEU A 126 3.84 0.80 -12.82
N ASP A 127 4.32 -0.43 -12.63
CA ASP A 127 4.86 -0.87 -11.35
C ASP A 127 6.05 -0.02 -10.89
N VAL A 128 7.03 0.17 -11.74
CA VAL A 128 8.23 0.96 -11.41
C VAL A 128 7.86 2.43 -11.20
N SER A 129 6.99 2.97 -12.04
CA SER A 129 6.54 4.36 -11.91
C SER A 129 5.85 4.61 -10.57
N LEU A 130 4.99 3.67 -10.15
CA LEU A 130 4.32 3.79 -8.85
C LEU A 130 5.34 3.76 -7.71
N ALA A 131 6.27 2.81 -7.74
CA ALA A 131 7.29 2.71 -6.70
C ALA A 131 8.14 3.99 -6.60
N ASP A 132 8.50 4.58 -7.74
CA ASP A 132 9.28 5.81 -7.78
C ASP A 132 8.49 7.01 -7.25
N VAL A 133 7.22 7.13 -7.62
CA VAL A 133 6.35 8.20 -7.13
C VAL A 133 6.21 8.12 -5.61
N VAL A 134 5.98 6.91 -5.10
CA VAL A 134 5.85 6.70 -3.66
C VAL A 134 7.15 7.03 -2.93
N ALA A 135 8.30 6.63 -3.48
CA ALA A 135 9.59 6.95 -2.85
C ALA A 135 9.80 8.45 -2.73
N ARG A 136 9.47 9.23 -3.75
CA ARG A 136 9.58 10.70 -3.69
C ARG A 136 8.59 11.28 -2.68
N TRP A 137 7.36 10.76 -2.65
CA TRP A 137 6.35 11.21 -1.70
C TRP A 137 6.80 10.99 -0.25
N LEU A 138 7.39 9.82 0.03
CA LEU A 138 7.88 9.52 1.38
C LEU A 138 9.01 10.47 1.77
N ALA A 139 9.88 10.82 0.84
CA ALA A 139 10.99 11.72 1.12
C ALA A 139 10.54 13.15 1.41
N THR A 140 9.40 13.59 0.89
CA THR A 140 8.94 14.97 1.03
C THR A 140 7.85 15.15 2.08
N ASP A 141 6.93 14.19 2.23
CA ASP A 141 5.70 14.40 3.00
C ASP A 141 5.60 13.52 4.24
N TRP A 142 6.50 12.57 4.43
CA TRP A 142 6.44 11.62 5.52
C TRP A 142 7.68 11.75 6.42
N PRO A 143 7.59 11.31 7.69
CA PRO A 143 8.66 11.60 8.65
C PRO A 143 9.83 10.62 8.67
N TRP A 144 9.78 9.56 7.85
CA TRP A 144 10.78 8.49 7.90
C TRP A 144 12.00 8.82 7.06
N GLU A 145 13.19 8.54 7.63
CA GLU A 145 14.47 8.72 6.93
C GLU A 145 14.98 7.43 6.33
N ARG A 146 14.75 6.31 7.03
CA ARG A 146 15.28 5.01 6.59
C ARG A 146 14.15 4.16 6.04
N VAL A 147 14.08 4.07 4.74
CA VAL A 147 12.97 3.43 4.02
C VAL A 147 13.42 2.13 3.39
N ASP A 148 12.80 1.01 3.80
CA ASP A 148 13.01 -0.28 3.15
C ASP A 148 12.05 -0.41 1.98
N ARG A 149 12.59 -0.39 0.77
CA ARG A 149 11.83 -0.46 -0.46
C ARG A 149 11.66 -1.89 -0.99
N CYS A 150 12.02 -2.89 -0.18
CA CYS A 150 11.86 -4.31 -0.51
C CYS A 150 12.59 -4.73 -1.79
N GLY A 151 13.81 -4.23 -1.99
CA GLY A 151 14.65 -4.61 -3.11
C GLY A 151 14.45 -3.81 -4.38
N ARG A 152 13.70 -2.73 -4.31
CA ARG A 152 13.51 -1.85 -5.46
C ARG A 152 14.64 -0.84 -5.65
#